data_b13b6a0077ee16ad8eacbdd3c6b49d51
#
_entry.id   b13b6a0077ee16ad8eacbdd3c6b49d51
#
_cell.length_a   1.000
_cell.length_b   1.000
_cell.length_c   1.000
_cell.angle_alpha   90.00
_cell.angle_beta   90.00
_cell.angle_gamma   90.00
#
_symmetry.space_group_name_H-M   'P 1'
#
loop_
_entity.id
_entity.type
_entity.pdbx_description
1 polymer ?
#
loop_
_entity_poly.entity_id
_entity_poly.type
_entity_poly.pdbx_seq_one_letter_code
_entity_poly.pdbx_strand_id
1 'polypeptide(L)'
;MKKLLFLFLLLLLLPCATLFAQTHKLNTLRLEARGDYQRFYDDGTQNDAESGFKGKFLNIRLDGQIGENITYSYRQRLNKPHKDMSYFDATDWLYLTYTKNNWSFSGGKQVIGIGGFEYDLAPIDVYYFSGFCTNITSYAFGASVGYNLGDNDKLTAQVCESPFSTSVDDIYAYNLMWNGKHGCWETIYSVNMVEYQPGKFLNYIALGNRLNLGDVTLTLDLMNRTAEGHCFLGRDFSIMGEIDWMPCEKVNLWGKCTYDVNKSETLNDGSVPPGTELTRLGAGIEVFPLKDNRNDLRLHLAGHYSLGDTPATYAVQPKQLMLTAGITWRMDLLGLLKHL
;
A
#
# COMPACT_ATOMS: atom_id res chain seq x y z
N MET A 1 21.17 11.30 -25.67
CA MET A 1 21.46 9.93 -25.21
C MET A 1 20.24 9.27 -24.54
N LYS A 2 19.51 9.92 -23.59
CA LYS A 2 18.35 9.34 -22.87
C LYS A 2 17.22 8.85 -23.80
N LYS A 3 16.87 9.59 -24.87
CA LYS A 3 15.83 9.17 -25.84
C LYS A 3 16.23 7.94 -26.68
N LEU A 4 17.54 7.76 -26.94
CA LEU A 4 18.05 6.61 -27.70
C LEU A 4 18.01 5.32 -26.85
N LEU A 5 18.27 5.43 -25.54
CA LEU A 5 18.19 4.30 -24.61
C LEU A 5 16.74 3.80 -24.44
N PHE A 6 15.78 4.73 -24.38
CA PHE A 6 14.36 4.39 -24.31
C PHE A 6 13.87 3.71 -25.60
N LEU A 7 14.31 4.19 -26.76
CA LEU A 7 14.01 3.58 -28.06
C LEU A 7 14.65 2.19 -28.20
N PHE A 8 15.85 2.00 -27.65
CA PHE A 8 16.55 0.71 -27.66
C PHE A 8 15.88 -0.31 -26.72
N LEU A 9 15.36 0.12 -25.56
CA LEU A 9 14.54 -0.73 -24.68
C LEU A 9 13.22 -1.12 -25.35
N LEU A 10 12.58 -0.19 -26.06
CA LEU A 10 11.35 -0.47 -26.82
C LEU A 10 11.60 -1.45 -27.97
N LEU A 11 12.74 -1.34 -28.66
CA LEU A 11 13.15 -2.24 -29.75
C LEU A 11 13.56 -3.64 -29.27
N LEU A 12 14.04 -3.78 -28.05
CA LEU A 12 14.31 -5.09 -27.42
C LEU A 12 13.02 -5.86 -27.02
N LEU A 13 11.88 -5.17 -26.93
CA LEU A 13 10.57 -5.76 -26.70
C LEU A 13 9.87 -6.23 -27.99
N LEU A 14 10.42 -5.93 -29.16
CA LEU A 14 9.80 -6.21 -30.46
C LEU A 14 10.10 -7.56 -31.14
N PRO A 15 11.02 -8.44 -30.75
CA PRO A 15 11.21 -9.68 -31.47
C PRO A 15 10.49 -10.89 -30.86
N CYS A 16 9.17 -10.87 -30.77
CA CYS A 16 8.36 -12.11 -30.61
C CYS A 16 6.90 -11.91 -31.03
N ALA A 17 6.63 -11.13 -32.05
CA ALA A 17 5.31 -11.09 -32.68
C ALA A 17 5.16 -12.23 -33.71
N THR A 18 5.30 -13.47 -33.27
CA THR A 18 4.59 -14.55 -33.93
C THR A 18 3.14 -14.40 -33.51
N LEU A 19 2.31 -14.00 -34.44
CA LEU A 19 0.86 -13.90 -34.35
C LEU A 19 0.24 -15.29 -34.11
N PHE A 20 0.38 -15.81 -32.90
CA PHE A 20 -0.54 -16.82 -32.41
C PHE A 20 -1.76 -16.07 -31.87
N ALA A 21 -2.96 -16.56 -32.17
CA ALA A 21 -4.19 -16.07 -31.56
C ALA A 21 -4.05 -16.25 -30.04
N GLN A 22 -3.61 -15.17 -29.35
CA GLN A 22 -3.42 -15.20 -27.92
C GLN A 22 -4.79 -15.16 -27.25
N THR A 23 -5.07 -16.17 -26.44
CA THR A 23 -6.31 -16.19 -25.67
C THR A 23 -6.24 -15.15 -24.56
N HIS A 24 -7.13 -14.17 -24.60
CA HIS A 24 -7.33 -13.23 -23.51
C HIS A 24 -8.27 -13.85 -22.47
N LYS A 25 -7.85 -13.84 -21.22
CA LYS A 25 -8.65 -14.33 -20.11
C LYS A 25 -8.80 -13.23 -19.06
N LEU A 26 -10.04 -12.86 -18.78
CA LEU A 26 -10.37 -12.00 -17.64
C LEU A 26 -10.57 -12.90 -16.42
N ASN A 27 -9.74 -12.68 -15.39
CA ASN A 27 -9.77 -13.47 -14.16
C ASN A 27 -10.58 -12.79 -13.06
N THR A 28 -10.52 -11.45 -12.99
CA THR A 28 -11.17 -10.64 -11.97
C THR A 28 -11.81 -9.43 -12.62
N LEU A 29 -13.07 -9.17 -12.30
CA LEU A 29 -13.73 -7.87 -12.49
C LEU A 29 -14.56 -7.61 -11.24
N ARG A 30 -14.12 -6.70 -10.37
CA ARG A 30 -14.75 -6.42 -9.08
C ARG A 30 -15.04 -4.95 -8.90
N LEU A 31 -16.17 -4.67 -8.26
CA LEU A 31 -16.46 -3.39 -7.64
C LEU A 31 -16.20 -3.51 -6.14
N GLU A 32 -15.37 -2.64 -5.59
CA GLU A 32 -15.02 -2.62 -4.17
C GLU A 32 -15.49 -1.31 -3.56
N ALA A 33 -16.28 -1.40 -2.49
CA ALA A 33 -16.83 -0.25 -1.80
C ALA A 33 -16.67 -0.37 -0.29
N ARG A 34 -16.43 0.76 0.39
CA ARG A 34 -16.48 0.89 1.84
C ARG A 34 -17.19 2.17 2.22
N GLY A 35 -18.18 2.05 3.10
CA GLY A 35 -18.89 3.15 3.72
C GLY A 35 -18.89 3.01 5.23
N ASP A 36 -18.61 4.11 5.92
CA ASP A 36 -18.51 4.16 7.38
C ASP A 36 -19.44 5.24 7.92
N TYR A 37 -20.04 4.98 9.07
CA TYR A 37 -20.49 6.01 9.98
C TYR A 37 -19.39 6.25 11.01
N GLN A 38 -18.89 7.49 11.11
CA GLN A 38 -17.78 7.82 12.01
C GLN A 38 -18.13 8.95 12.97
N ARG A 39 -17.50 8.91 14.15
CA ARG A 39 -17.43 10.00 15.11
C ARG A 39 -15.97 10.36 15.31
N PHE A 40 -15.69 11.62 15.13
CA PHE A 40 -14.34 12.17 15.25
C PHE A 40 -14.31 13.25 16.33
N TYR A 41 -13.34 13.20 17.23
CA TYR A 41 -13.16 14.14 18.33
C TYR A 41 -11.73 14.67 18.31
N ASP A 42 -11.59 15.98 18.44
CA ASP A 42 -10.32 16.69 18.62
C ASP A 42 -10.28 17.21 20.07
N ASP A 43 -9.31 16.78 20.87
CA ASP A 43 -9.14 17.16 22.29
C ASP A 43 -10.48 17.11 23.08
N GLY A 44 -11.22 16.01 22.89
CA GLY A 44 -12.51 15.76 23.54
C GLY A 44 -13.72 16.48 22.92
N THR A 45 -13.52 17.38 21.96
CA THR A 45 -14.60 18.09 21.26
C THR A 45 -14.95 17.39 19.95
N GLN A 46 -16.24 17.12 19.73
CA GLN A 46 -16.67 16.52 18.48
C GLN A 46 -16.41 17.44 17.28
N ASN A 47 -15.77 16.91 16.26
CA ASN A 47 -15.59 17.59 14.98
C ASN A 47 -16.70 17.14 14.03
N ASP A 48 -17.69 18.00 13.82
CA ASP A 48 -18.86 17.70 13.02
C ASP A 48 -18.54 17.55 11.52
N ALA A 49 -17.53 18.27 11.01
CA ALA A 49 -17.10 18.18 9.61
C ALA A 49 -16.53 16.79 9.28
N GLU A 50 -15.84 16.19 10.24
CA GLU A 50 -15.26 14.83 10.10
C GLU A 50 -16.17 13.71 10.60
N SER A 51 -17.30 14.05 11.24
CA SER A 51 -18.27 13.07 11.74
C SER A 51 -19.39 12.77 10.72
N GLY A 52 -20.14 11.69 10.92
CA GLY A 52 -21.30 11.30 10.11
C GLY A 52 -21.01 10.18 9.11
N PHE A 53 -21.88 10.02 8.13
CA PHE A 53 -21.71 9.01 7.06
C PHE A 53 -20.65 9.46 6.06
N LYS A 54 -19.70 8.57 5.77
CA LYS A 54 -18.59 8.80 4.85
C LYS A 54 -18.47 7.66 3.85
N GLY A 55 -18.47 7.96 2.56
CA GLY A 55 -18.01 7.05 1.51
C GLY A 55 -16.48 7.03 1.50
N LYS A 56 -15.87 5.95 1.98
CA LYS A 56 -14.41 5.87 2.12
C LYS A 56 -13.71 5.42 0.85
N PHE A 57 -14.24 4.38 0.21
CA PHE A 57 -13.65 3.79 -0.99
C PHE A 57 -14.73 3.39 -1.97
N LEU A 58 -14.45 3.59 -3.24
CA LEU A 58 -15.17 3.03 -4.36
C LEU A 58 -14.17 2.78 -5.49
N ASN A 59 -13.84 1.51 -5.74
CA ASN A 59 -12.83 1.11 -6.70
C ASN A 59 -13.41 0.11 -7.70
N ILE A 60 -12.91 0.14 -8.94
CA ILE A 60 -13.04 -0.97 -9.86
C ILE A 60 -11.69 -1.63 -10.06
N ARG A 61 -11.65 -2.97 -10.00
CA ARG A 61 -10.46 -3.79 -10.18
C ARG A 61 -10.66 -4.78 -11.31
N LEU A 62 -9.64 -4.90 -12.16
CA LEU A 62 -9.61 -5.79 -13.30
C LEU A 62 -8.24 -6.46 -13.37
N ASP A 63 -8.23 -7.82 -13.34
CA ASP A 63 -7.02 -8.61 -13.51
C ASP A 63 -7.25 -9.67 -14.59
N GLY A 64 -6.26 -9.93 -15.41
CA GLY A 64 -6.37 -10.93 -16.46
C GLY A 64 -5.04 -11.40 -17.00
N GLN A 65 -5.13 -12.18 -18.08
CA GLN A 65 -4.00 -12.85 -18.70
C GLN A 65 -4.09 -12.78 -20.22
N ILE A 66 -2.95 -12.64 -20.87
CA ILE A 66 -2.78 -12.68 -22.32
C ILE A 66 -1.80 -13.80 -22.65
N GLY A 67 -2.30 -14.87 -23.28
CA GLY A 67 -1.49 -16.08 -23.48
C GLY A 67 -1.07 -16.72 -22.14
N GLU A 68 0.08 -17.37 -22.13
CA GLU A 68 0.56 -18.13 -20.95
C GLU A 68 1.42 -17.31 -19.99
N ASN A 69 2.11 -16.29 -20.49
CA ASN A 69 3.20 -15.65 -19.78
C ASN A 69 2.94 -14.17 -19.40
N ILE A 70 1.87 -13.55 -19.93
CA ILE A 70 1.60 -12.13 -19.68
C ILE A 70 0.35 -12.02 -18.80
N THR A 71 0.47 -11.30 -17.69
CA THR A 71 -0.66 -10.88 -16.87
C THR A 71 -0.78 -9.37 -16.88
N TYR A 72 -1.99 -8.88 -16.66
CA TYR A 72 -2.27 -7.46 -16.48
C TYR A 72 -3.10 -7.23 -15.23
N SER A 73 -2.91 -6.08 -14.60
CA SER A 73 -3.68 -5.65 -13.45
C SER A 73 -3.98 -4.16 -13.54
N TYR A 74 -5.21 -3.82 -13.18
CA TYR A 74 -5.72 -2.45 -13.16
C TYR A 74 -6.62 -2.23 -11.97
N ARG A 75 -6.45 -1.08 -11.27
CA ARG A 75 -7.37 -0.58 -10.24
C ARG A 75 -7.56 0.92 -10.36
N GLN A 76 -8.81 1.33 -10.49
CA GLN A 76 -9.24 2.72 -10.57
C GLN A 76 -10.04 3.11 -9.32
N ARG A 77 -9.71 4.24 -8.71
CA ARG A 77 -10.56 4.87 -7.70
C ARG A 77 -11.64 5.69 -8.37
N LEU A 78 -12.91 5.35 -8.12
CA LEU A 78 -14.05 6.05 -8.67
C LEU A 78 -14.53 7.21 -7.77
N ASN A 79 -14.14 7.19 -6.49
CA ASN A 79 -14.51 8.22 -5.50
C ASN A 79 -13.50 9.38 -5.40
N LYS A 80 -12.41 9.38 -6.20
CA LYS A 80 -11.54 10.56 -6.30
C LYS A 80 -12.18 11.61 -7.20
N PRO A 81 -12.15 12.91 -6.82
CA PRO A 81 -12.65 13.97 -7.67
C PRO A 81 -11.82 14.08 -8.96
N HIS A 82 -12.51 14.24 -10.10
CA HIS A 82 -11.87 14.28 -11.43
C HIS A 82 -11.70 15.71 -11.98
N LYS A 83 -12.15 16.74 -11.25
CA LYS A 83 -12.24 18.10 -11.80
C LYS A 83 -10.88 18.68 -12.18
N ASP A 84 -9.82 18.37 -11.42
CA ASP A 84 -8.47 18.91 -11.64
C ASP A 84 -7.40 17.78 -11.60
N MET A 85 -7.82 16.52 -11.79
CA MET A 85 -6.95 15.36 -11.77
C MET A 85 -7.01 14.62 -13.09
N SER A 86 -5.88 14.14 -13.58
CA SER A 86 -5.89 13.18 -14.69
C SER A 86 -6.50 11.85 -14.24
N TYR A 87 -7.04 11.07 -15.19
CA TYR A 87 -7.50 9.71 -14.87
C TYR A 87 -6.39 8.84 -14.29
N PHE A 88 -5.14 9.08 -14.70
CA PHE A 88 -3.97 8.38 -14.17
C PHE A 88 -3.68 8.69 -12.70
N ASP A 89 -4.02 9.89 -12.19
CA ASP A 89 -3.85 10.22 -10.77
C ASP A 89 -4.85 9.46 -9.89
N ALA A 90 -6.04 9.20 -10.42
CA ALA A 90 -7.05 8.38 -9.77
C ALA A 90 -6.85 6.86 -10.00
N THR A 91 -5.92 6.47 -10.87
CA THR A 91 -5.52 5.08 -11.08
C THR A 91 -4.49 4.69 -10.03
N ASP A 92 -4.77 3.68 -9.21
CA ASP A 92 -3.79 3.15 -8.27
C ASP A 92 -2.71 2.39 -9.02
N TRP A 93 -3.09 1.42 -9.86
CA TRP A 93 -2.15 0.71 -10.71
C TRP A 93 -2.74 0.35 -12.08
N LEU A 94 -1.85 0.28 -13.03
CA LEU A 94 -2.07 -0.20 -14.40
C LEU A 94 -0.73 -0.71 -14.94
N TYR A 95 -0.51 -2.02 -14.91
CA TYR A 95 0.75 -2.61 -15.33
C TYR A 95 0.56 -3.96 -16.00
N LEU A 96 1.58 -4.34 -16.77
CA LEU A 96 1.75 -5.65 -17.37
C LEU A 96 2.91 -6.37 -16.70
N THR A 97 2.80 -7.69 -16.56
CA THR A 97 3.89 -8.55 -16.07
C THR A 97 4.10 -9.69 -17.06
N TYR A 98 5.32 -9.82 -17.56
CA TYR A 98 5.79 -11.00 -18.29
C TYR A 98 6.53 -11.92 -17.34
N THR A 99 6.10 -13.20 -17.28
CA THR A 99 6.73 -14.21 -16.41
C THR A 99 7.26 -15.35 -17.25
N LYS A 100 8.51 -15.74 -17.03
CA LYS A 100 9.13 -16.91 -17.67
C LYS A 100 10.08 -17.58 -16.68
N ASN A 101 9.84 -18.85 -16.41
CA ASN A 101 10.56 -19.62 -15.37
C ASN A 101 10.49 -18.86 -14.03
N ASN A 102 11.64 -18.59 -13.42
CA ASN A 102 11.74 -17.89 -12.13
C ASN A 102 11.76 -16.35 -12.27
N TRP A 103 11.77 -15.81 -13.50
CA TRP A 103 11.86 -14.38 -13.75
C TRP A 103 10.48 -13.76 -14.01
N SER A 104 10.27 -12.57 -13.49
CA SER A 104 9.13 -11.70 -13.81
C SER A 104 9.61 -10.30 -14.15
N PHE A 105 9.02 -9.70 -15.18
CA PHE A 105 9.32 -8.34 -15.64
C PHE A 105 8.02 -7.58 -15.69
N SER A 106 7.93 -6.48 -14.93
CA SER A 106 6.70 -5.66 -14.89
C SER A 106 6.99 -4.24 -15.36
N GLY A 107 6.01 -3.63 -16.02
CA GLY A 107 6.10 -2.25 -16.47
C GLY A 107 4.74 -1.56 -16.45
N GLY A 108 4.71 -0.28 -16.06
CA GLY A 108 3.52 0.55 -15.93
C GLY A 108 3.42 1.23 -14.56
N LYS A 109 2.23 1.73 -14.21
CA LYS A 109 1.97 2.26 -12.87
C LYS A 109 1.76 1.11 -11.90
N GLN A 110 2.59 1.01 -10.87
CA GLN A 110 2.61 -0.12 -9.94
C GLN A 110 2.86 0.37 -8.50
N VAL A 111 2.70 -0.52 -7.54
CA VAL A 111 3.06 -0.24 -6.14
C VAL A 111 4.57 0.02 -6.08
N ILE A 112 4.97 1.07 -5.38
CA ILE A 112 6.39 1.34 -5.11
C ILE A 112 6.92 0.24 -4.19
N GLY A 113 8.08 -0.33 -4.50
CA GLY A 113 8.66 -1.48 -3.83
C GLY A 113 9.21 -1.16 -2.43
N ILE A 114 8.36 -0.68 -1.55
CA ILE A 114 8.67 -0.42 -0.14
C ILE A 114 8.14 -1.60 0.69
N GLY A 115 8.97 -2.12 1.59
CA GLY A 115 8.62 -3.24 2.45
C GLY A 115 7.67 -2.86 3.59
N GLY A 116 7.28 -3.87 4.36
CA GLY A 116 6.30 -3.74 5.45
C GLY A 116 4.92 -4.25 5.06
N PHE A 117 4.28 -4.93 5.99
CA PHE A 117 2.93 -5.48 5.79
C PHE A 117 1.86 -4.39 5.77
N GLU A 118 2.03 -3.33 6.57
CA GLU A 118 1.09 -2.20 6.56
C GLU A 118 1.05 -1.51 5.20
N TYR A 119 2.22 -1.34 4.58
CA TYR A 119 2.33 -0.70 3.26
C TYR A 119 1.76 -1.58 2.14
N ASP A 120 1.85 -2.91 2.26
CA ASP A 120 1.32 -3.89 1.30
C ASP A 120 -0.20 -4.05 1.38
N LEU A 121 -0.83 -3.63 2.48
CA LEU A 121 -2.28 -3.73 2.63
C LEU A 121 -3.04 -2.84 1.64
N ALA A 122 -4.16 -3.36 1.15
CA ALA A 122 -5.10 -2.52 0.39
C ALA A 122 -5.73 -1.46 1.32
N PRO A 123 -5.71 -0.16 0.96
CA PRO A 123 -6.23 0.90 1.84
C PRO A 123 -7.69 0.72 2.27
N ILE A 124 -8.50 0.01 1.50
CA ILE A 124 -9.90 -0.32 1.85
C ILE A 124 -10.01 -1.23 3.08
N ASP A 125 -8.94 -1.97 3.42
CA ASP A 125 -8.90 -2.91 4.54
C ASP A 125 -8.32 -2.29 5.81
N VAL A 126 -7.76 -1.09 5.73
CA VAL A 126 -7.09 -0.43 6.84
C VAL A 126 -8.00 0.62 7.47
N TYR A 127 -8.04 0.67 8.80
CA TYR A 127 -8.83 1.66 9.55
C TYR A 127 -8.02 2.92 9.85
N TYR A 128 -6.74 2.78 10.12
CA TYR A 128 -5.76 3.86 10.19
C TYR A 128 -4.35 3.35 9.87
N PHE A 129 -3.53 4.20 9.33
CA PHE A 129 -2.14 3.91 8.98
C PHE A 129 -1.17 4.56 9.97
N SER A 130 0.09 4.11 10.01
CA SER A 130 1.20 4.89 10.56
C SER A 130 1.34 6.23 9.83
N GLY A 131 2.04 7.17 10.42
CA GLY A 131 2.31 8.47 9.78
C GLY A 131 3.05 8.30 8.45
N PHE A 132 3.98 7.36 8.38
CA PHE A 132 4.67 7.01 7.16
C PHE A 132 3.70 6.58 6.05
N CYS A 133 2.91 5.54 6.29
CA CYS A 133 1.98 5.00 5.29
C CYS A 133 0.83 5.95 4.93
N THR A 134 0.49 6.89 5.82
CA THR A 134 -0.54 7.91 5.54
C THR A 134 -0.11 8.88 4.45
N ASN A 135 1.16 9.29 4.43
CA ASN A 135 1.64 10.41 3.63
C ASN A 135 2.50 10.02 2.43
N ILE A 136 3.07 8.81 2.42
CA ILE A 136 3.88 8.38 1.29
C ILE A 136 3.00 8.02 0.09
N THR A 137 3.39 8.45 -1.11
CA THR A 137 2.75 8.02 -2.35
C THR A 137 3.04 6.55 -2.59
N SER A 138 2.00 5.74 -2.77
CA SER A 138 2.12 4.28 -2.86
C SER A 138 2.25 3.76 -4.29
N TYR A 139 1.94 4.56 -5.31
CA TYR A 139 1.85 4.11 -6.70
C TYR A 139 2.58 5.05 -7.63
N ALA A 140 3.48 4.51 -8.47
CA ALA A 140 4.26 5.29 -9.42
C ALA A 140 4.48 4.52 -10.74
N PHE A 141 4.75 5.25 -11.83
CA PHE A 141 5.20 4.64 -13.07
C PHE A 141 6.63 4.14 -12.93
N GLY A 142 6.87 2.92 -13.42
CA GLY A 142 8.19 2.32 -13.35
C GLY A 142 8.26 0.95 -13.98
N ALA A 143 9.41 0.32 -13.76
CA ALA A 143 9.68 -1.05 -14.18
C ALA A 143 10.29 -1.83 -13.01
N SER A 144 9.95 -3.11 -12.94
CA SER A 144 10.51 -4.01 -11.93
C SER A 144 10.90 -5.36 -12.53
N VAL A 145 11.90 -5.97 -11.93
CA VAL A 145 12.37 -7.33 -12.23
C VAL A 145 12.32 -8.13 -10.95
N GLY A 146 11.57 -9.23 -10.97
CA GLY A 146 11.48 -10.18 -9.87
C GLY A 146 12.16 -11.50 -10.21
N TYR A 147 12.75 -12.14 -9.21
CA TYR A 147 13.34 -13.47 -9.30
C TYR A 147 12.90 -14.33 -8.12
N ASN A 148 12.31 -15.49 -8.41
CA ASN A 148 11.92 -16.46 -7.39
C ASN A 148 13.12 -17.34 -7.04
N LEU A 149 13.53 -17.30 -5.77
CA LEU A 149 14.56 -18.14 -5.17
C LEU A 149 13.89 -19.37 -4.54
N GLY A 150 13.54 -20.35 -5.37
CA GLY A 150 12.69 -21.47 -4.95
C GLY A 150 11.24 -21.06 -4.75
N ASP A 151 10.54 -21.76 -3.84
CA ASP A 151 9.09 -21.60 -3.63
C ASP A 151 8.75 -20.55 -2.55
N ASN A 152 9.71 -20.21 -1.73
CA ASN A 152 9.47 -19.44 -0.50
C ASN A 152 9.97 -17.99 -0.57
N ASP A 153 10.88 -17.68 -1.48
CA ASP A 153 11.58 -16.41 -1.52
C ASP A 153 11.47 -15.75 -2.88
N LYS A 154 11.26 -14.43 -2.88
CA LYS A 154 11.28 -13.60 -4.07
C LYS A 154 12.08 -12.33 -3.82
N LEU A 155 13.04 -12.05 -4.70
CA LEU A 155 13.72 -10.77 -4.78
C LEU A 155 13.12 -9.93 -5.91
N THR A 156 12.90 -8.64 -5.65
CA THR A 156 12.38 -7.70 -6.65
C THR A 156 13.24 -6.44 -6.63
N ALA A 157 13.79 -6.09 -7.79
CA ALA A 157 14.42 -4.78 -8.04
C ALA A 157 13.46 -3.92 -8.85
N GLN A 158 13.30 -2.64 -8.47
CA GLN A 158 12.38 -1.71 -9.13
C GLN A 158 13.05 -0.35 -9.31
N VAL A 159 12.79 0.28 -10.44
CA VAL A 159 13.04 1.71 -10.68
C VAL A 159 11.71 2.35 -11.06
N CYS A 160 11.33 3.40 -10.36
CA CYS A 160 10.07 4.11 -10.62
C CYS A 160 10.23 5.62 -10.41
N GLU A 161 9.23 6.40 -10.81
CA GLU A 161 9.13 7.80 -10.40
C GLU A 161 9.17 7.89 -8.88
N SER A 162 9.86 8.91 -8.37
CA SER A 162 9.92 9.14 -6.93
C SER A 162 8.54 9.48 -6.36
N PRO A 163 8.18 9.03 -5.15
CA PRO A 163 7.00 9.52 -4.44
C PRO A 163 6.99 11.04 -4.22
N PHE A 164 8.13 11.73 -4.40
CA PHE A 164 8.27 13.19 -4.34
C PHE A 164 8.13 13.88 -5.69
N SER A 165 7.91 13.17 -6.79
CA SER A 165 7.78 13.73 -8.16
C SER A 165 6.57 14.67 -8.33
N THR A 166 5.65 14.73 -7.37
CA THR A 166 4.54 15.70 -7.35
C THR A 166 4.99 17.15 -7.21
N SER A 167 6.19 17.39 -6.71
CA SER A 167 6.77 18.73 -6.48
C SER A 167 8.07 18.98 -7.26
N VAL A 168 8.71 17.93 -7.77
CA VAL A 168 9.98 17.99 -8.51
C VAL A 168 9.93 16.98 -9.65
N ASP A 169 10.19 17.41 -10.87
CA ASP A 169 10.22 16.55 -12.05
C ASP A 169 11.56 15.80 -12.19
N ASP A 170 11.54 14.69 -12.92
CA ASP A 170 12.70 13.88 -13.34
C ASP A 170 13.53 13.35 -12.15
N ILE A 171 12.87 12.95 -11.06
CA ILE A 171 13.47 12.26 -9.91
C ILE A 171 12.91 10.85 -9.77
N TYR A 172 13.72 9.92 -9.24
CA TYR A 172 13.43 8.49 -9.26
C TYR A 172 13.61 7.85 -7.89
N ALA A 173 12.98 6.68 -7.73
CA ALA A 173 13.20 5.78 -6.61
C ALA A 173 13.78 4.46 -7.11
N TYR A 174 14.75 3.93 -6.37
CA TYR A 174 15.43 2.66 -6.61
C TYR A 174 15.17 1.75 -5.43
N ASN A 175 14.51 0.63 -5.68
CA ASN A 175 13.98 -0.23 -4.64
C ASN A 175 14.50 -1.66 -4.81
N LEU A 176 14.94 -2.26 -3.71
CA LEU A 176 15.25 -3.69 -3.64
C LEU A 176 14.42 -4.28 -2.51
N MET A 177 13.58 -5.27 -2.83
CA MET A 177 12.64 -5.89 -1.90
C MET A 177 12.81 -7.40 -1.88
N TRP A 178 12.72 -7.99 -0.69
CA TRP A 178 12.67 -9.42 -0.46
C TRP A 178 11.34 -9.79 0.23
N ASN A 179 10.63 -10.71 -0.39
CA ASN A 179 9.46 -11.37 0.19
C ASN A 179 9.84 -12.80 0.53
N GLY A 180 9.63 -13.22 1.77
CA GLY A 180 9.93 -14.58 2.24
C GLY A 180 8.74 -15.19 2.97
N LYS A 181 8.62 -16.54 2.88
CA LYS A 181 7.61 -17.32 3.60
C LYS A 181 8.18 -18.62 4.11
N HIS A 182 8.45 -18.70 5.41
CA HIS A 182 9.14 -19.80 6.05
C HIS A 182 8.28 -20.38 7.19
N GLY A 183 7.43 -21.35 6.85
CA GLY A 183 6.47 -21.93 7.77
C GLY A 183 5.44 -20.90 8.25
N CYS A 184 5.44 -20.60 9.56
CA CYS A 184 4.55 -19.61 10.15
C CYS A 184 5.07 -18.16 10.03
N TRP A 185 6.29 -17.95 9.57
CA TRP A 185 6.93 -16.65 9.45
C TRP A 185 6.94 -16.13 8.02
N GLU A 186 6.42 -14.94 7.81
CA GLU A 186 6.45 -14.21 6.54
C GLU A 186 7.22 -12.91 6.71
N THR A 187 7.93 -12.49 5.66
CA THR A 187 8.73 -11.27 5.66
C THR A 187 8.49 -10.44 4.41
N ILE A 188 8.50 -9.10 4.55
CA ILE A 188 8.58 -8.14 3.45
C ILE A 188 9.62 -7.10 3.83
N TYR A 189 10.85 -7.30 3.38
CA TYR A 189 11.97 -6.40 3.66
C TYR A 189 12.33 -5.58 2.42
N SER A 190 12.75 -4.34 2.61
CA SER A 190 13.28 -3.52 1.52
C SER A 190 14.39 -2.58 1.95
N VAL A 191 15.21 -2.23 0.96
CA VAL A 191 16.12 -1.10 0.99
C VAL A 191 15.78 -0.20 -0.19
N ASN A 192 15.58 1.08 0.07
CA ASN A 192 15.10 2.03 -0.90
C ASN A 192 15.99 3.28 -0.90
N MET A 193 16.33 3.77 -2.09
CA MET A 193 16.95 5.07 -2.33
C MET A 193 15.94 5.93 -3.09
N VAL A 194 15.42 6.95 -2.46
CA VAL A 194 14.32 7.77 -2.98
C VAL A 194 14.81 9.19 -3.17
N GLU A 195 14.90 9.64 -4.41
CA GLU A 195 15.26 11.03 -4.70
C GLU A 195 14.13 11.97 -4.25
N TYR A 196 14.47 12.99 -3.47
CA TYR A 196 13.57 14.10 -3.10
C TYR A 196 13.95 15.41 -3.79
N GLN A 197 15.18 15.50 -4.30
CA GLN A 197 15.72 16.52 -5.20
C GLN A 197 16.76 15.84 -6.12
N PRO A 198 17.07 16.39 -7.29
CA PRO A 198 18.05 15.80 -8.18
C PRO A 198 19.39 15.50 -7.48
N GLY A 199 19.75 14.21 -7.43
CA GLY A 199 20.97 13.71 -6.79
C GLY A 199 20.95 13.69 -5.27
N LYS A 200 19.81 14.01 -4.60
CA LYS A 200 19.66 13.92 -3.14
C LYS A 200 18.67 12.84 -2.77
N PHE A 201 19.05 11.97 -1.86
CA PHE A 201 18.30 10.77 -1.52
C PHE A 201 17.85 10.73 -0.06
N LEU A 202 16.65 10.22 0.14
CA LEU A 202 16.19 9.61 1.38
C LEU A 202 16.40 8.11 1.26
N ASN A 203 16.97 7.49 2.30
CA ASN A 203 17.14 6.05 2.33
C ASN A 203 16.13 5.45 3.31
N TYR A 204 15.36 4.45 2.84
CA TYR A 204 14.45 3.70 3.67
C TYR A 204 14.97 2.27 3.87
N ILE A 205 14.84 1.77 5.08
CA ILE A 205 15.02 0.35 5.41
C ILE A 205 13.72 -0.09 6.08
N ALA A 206 12.99 -0.97 5.42
CA ALA A 206 11.75 -1.54 5.92
C ALA A 206 11.95 -3.01 6.29
N LEU A 207 11.49 -3.41 7.48
CA LEU A 207 11.52 -4.77 7.98
C LEU A 207 10.12 -5.16 8.44
N GLY A 208 9.35 -5.78 7.56
CA GLY A 208 8.01 -6.30 7.85
C GLY A 208 8.07 -7.77 8.23
N ASN A 209 7.55 -8.11 9.41
CA ASN A 209 7.49 -9.46 9.94
C ASN A 209 6.05 -9.83 10.29
N ARG A 210 5.63 -11.03 9.91
CA ARG A 210 4.33 -11.59 10.27
C ARG A 210 4.49 -13.02 10.75
N LEU A 211 3.88 -13.32 11.89
CA LEU A 211 3.83 -14.66 12.47
C LEU A 211 2.39 -15.15 12.47
N ASN A 212 2.13 -16.24 11.76
CA ASN A 212 0.83 -16.91 11.69
C ASN A 212 0.81 -18.09 12.68
N LEU A 213 0.11 -17.95 13.79
CA LEU A 213 0.07 -18.88 14.91
C LEU A 213 -1.32 -19.51 15.05
N GLY A 214 -1.84 -20.10 13.97
CA GLY A 214 -3.20 -20.64 13.92
C GLY A 214 -4.24 -19.52 13.86
N ASP A 215 -5.02 -19.35 14.95
CA ASP A 215 -6.07 -18.35 15.03
C ASP A 215 -5.53 -16.93 15.34
N VAL A 216 -4.25 -16.80 15.65
CA VAL A 216 -3.59 -15.54 15.98
C VAL A 216 -2.55 -15.20 14.92
N THR A 217 -2.58 -13.97 14.42
CA THR A 217 -1.54 -13.38 13.56
C THR A 217 -0.91 -12.19 14.27
N LEU A 218 0.41 -12.17 14.35
CA LEU A 218 1.18 -11.05 14.86
C LEU A 218 1.94 -10.40 13.70
N THR A 219 1.81 -9.08 13.55
CA THR A 219 2.53 -8.31 12.53
C THR A 219 3.37 -7.23 13.20
N LEU A 220 4.62 -7.09 12.77
CA LEU A 220 5.52 -6.04 13.23
C LEU A 220 6.27 -5.45 12.04
N ASP A 221 6.06 -4.17 11.78
CA ASP A 221 6.77 -3.41 10.77
C ASP A 221 7.68 -2.37 11.44
N LEU A 222 8.91 -2.30 10.95
CA LEU A 222 9.86 -1.23 11.27
C LEU A 222 10.24 -0.53 9.96
N MET A 223 10.06 0.78 9.91
CA MET A 223 10.46 1.64 8.82
C MET A 223 11.46 2.68 9.33
N ASN A 224 12.75 2.48 9.05
CA ASN A 224 13.80 3.46 9.32
C ASN A 224 13.98 4.39 8.12
N ARG A 225 14.04 5.69 8.37
CA ARG A 225 14.20 6.73 7.34
C ARG A 225 15.47 7.53 7.61
N THR A 226 16.24 7.80 6.57
CA THR A 226 17.50 8.56 6.72
C THR A 226 17.71 9.50 5.55
N ALA A 227 17.98 10.76 5.85
CA ALA A 227 18.44 11.74 4.88
C ALA A 227 19.96 11.87 4.88
N GLU A 228 20.49 12.47 3.82
CA GLU A 228 21.91 12.80 3.69
C GLU A 228 22.38 13.66 4.87
N GLY A 229 23.50 13.30 5.46
CA GLY A 229 24.09 14.02 6.61
C GLY A 229 23.47 13.70 7.98
N HIS A 230 22.46 12.83 8.02
CA HIS A 230 21.82 12.39 9.26
C HIS A 230 22.33 11.04 9.76
N CYS A 231 22.04 10.72 11.03
CA CYS A 231 22.35 9.41 11.60
C CYS A 231 21.56 8.34 10.86
N PHE A 232 22.25 7.28 10.39
CA PHE A 232 21.66 6.27 9.50
C PHE A 232 20.56 5.43 10.15
N LEU A 233 20.63 5.16 11.44
CA LEU A 233 19.66 4.32 12.15
C LEU A 233 19.14 4.99 13.42
N GLY A 234 17.87 4.74 13.75
CA GLY A 234 17.29 4.96 15.07
C GLY A 234 16.94 6.41 15.41
N ARG A 235 16.98 7.34 14.45
CA ARG A 235 16.60 8.74 14.66
C ARG A 235 15.18 9.03 14.13
N ASP A 236 14.93 8.67 12.90
CA ASP A 236 13.69 8.92 12.21
C ASP A 236 13.12 7.59 11.74
N PHE A 237 12.03 7.14 12.38
CA PHE A 237 11.46 5.83 12.10
C PHE A 237 9.97 5.77 12.41
N SER A 238 9.33 4.76 11.85
CA SER A 238 7.96 4.36 12.18
C SER A 238 7.95 2.89 12.57
N ILE A 239 7.18 2.56 13.60
CA ILE A 239 6.93 1.19 14.02
C ILE A 239 5.43 0.95 13.98
N MET A 240 4.99 -0.19 13.44
CA MET A 240 3.62 -0.67 13.52
C MET A 240 3.62 -2.08 14.10
N GLY A 241 2.84 -2.29 15.15
CA GLY A 241 2.54 -3.59 15.70
C GLY A 241 1.04 -3.87 15.61
N GLU A 242 0.66 -5.05 15.13
CA GLU A 242 -0.73 -5.47 15.01
C GLU A 242 -0.89 -6.92 15.45
N ILE A 243 -1.97 -7.18 16.17
CA ILE A 243 -2.44 -8.51 16.53
C ILE A 243 -3.84 -8.71 15.96
N ASP A 244 -4.03 -9.81 15.26
CA ASP A 244 -5.31 -10.30 14.81
C ASP A 244 -5.61 -11.62 15.50
N TRP A 245 -6.82 -11.75 16.03
CA TRP A 245 -7.31 -12.99 16.62
C TRP A 245 -8.65 -13.37 16.01
N MET A 246 -8.69 -14.55 15.42
CA MET A 246 -9.85 -15.12 14.77
C MET A 246 -10.43 -16.27 15.60
N PRO A 247 -11.23 -15.99 16.65
CA PRO A 247 -11.84 -17.04 17.49
C PRO A 247 -12.75 -17.97 16.69
N CYS A 248 -13.21 -17.55 15.53
CA CYS A 248 -13.92 -18.37 14.56
C CYS A 248 -13.79 -17.76 13.16
N GLU A 249 -14.13 -18.51 12.11
CA GLU A 249 -14.04 -18.08 10.70
C GLU A 249 -14.80 -16.79 10.38
N LYS A 250 -15.79 -16.41 11.21
CA LYS A 250 -16.67 -15.27 10.97
C LYS A 250 -16.30 -14.01 11.72
N VAL A 251 -15.37 -14.07 12.66
CA VAL A 251 -15.03 -12.94 13.52
C VAL A 251 -13.52 -12.76 13.55
N ASN A 252 -13.06 -11.52 13.38
CA ASN A 252 -11.71 -11.09 13.65
C ASN A 252 -11.73 -9.99 14.71
N LEU A 253 -10.94 -10.14 15.75
CA LEU A 253 -10.64 -9.11 16.74
C LEU A 253 -9.22 -8.65 16.49
N TRP A 254 -9.01 -7.34 16.37
CA TRP A 254 -7.69 -6.81 16.11
C TRP A 254 -7.32 -5.68 17.05
N GLY A 255 -6.03 -5.55 17.30
CA GLY A 255 -5.44 -4.42 18.02
C GLY A 255 -4.18 -3.96 17.31
N LYS A 256 -4.03 -2.65 17.14
CA LYS A 256 -2.91 -2.05 16.41
C LYS A 256 -2.32 -0.89 17.18
N CYS A 257 -0.99 -0.80 17.16
CA CYS A 257 -0.23 0.34 17.67
C CYS A 257 0.70 0.83 16.58
N THR A 258 0.77 2.16 16.37
CA THR A 258 1.79 2.78 15.53
C THR A 258 2.55 3.83 16.33
N TYR A 259 3.85 3.93 16.08
CA TYR A 259 4.72 4.94 16.67
C TYR A 259 5.56 5.58 15.56
N ASP A 260 5.41 6.88 15.38
CA ASP A 260 6.08 7.65 14.34
C ASP A 260 6.95 8.73 14.99
N VAL A 261 8.23 8.78 14.61
CA VAL A 261 9.17 9.79 15.12
C VAL A 261 9.99 10.38 13.99
N ASN A 262 10.13 11.72 14.02
CA ASN A 262 11.07 12.48 13.20
C ASN A 262 11.70 13.57 14.09
N LYS A 263 12.94 13.33 14.56
CA LYS A 263 13.72 14.24 15.41
C LYS A 263 14.61 15.20 14.61
N SER A 264 14.43 15.25 13.29
CA SER A 264 15.06 16.22 12.41
C SER A 264 14.50 17.61 12.66
N GLU A 265 15.33 18.64 12.67
CA GLU A 265 14.86 20.03 12.86
C GLU A 265 14.48 20.70 11.55
N THR A 266 15.04 20.24 10.44
CA THR A 266 14.97 20.96 9.15
C THR A 266 14.56 20.09 7.98
N LEU A 267 14.58 18.77 8.10
CA LEU A 267 14.29 17.87 6.99
C LEU A 267 12.94 17.18 7.16
N ASN A 268 12.05 17.47 6.23
CA ASN A 268 10.87 16.68 6.01
C ASN A 268 11.28 15.43 5.19
N ASP A 269 11.11 14.24 5.75
CA ASP A 269 11.33 12.97 5.04
C ASP A 269 10.17 12.62 4.09
N GLY A 270 9.29 13.58 3.85
CA GLY A 270 8.15 13.49 2.94
C GLY A 270 6.95 12.72 3.49
N SER A 271 7.11 12.06 4.62
CA SER A 271 6.07 11.22 5.21
C SER A 271 5.74 11.59 6.66
N VAL A 272 6.77 11.80 7.49
CA VAL A 272 6.60 12.20 8.88
C VAL A 272 7.27 13.57 9.09
N PRO A 273 6.51 14.63 9.40
CA PRO A 273 7.05 15.98 9.55
C PRO A 273 8.09 16.09 10.68
N PRO A 274 9.08 16.98 10.56
CA PRO A 274 10.03 17.28 11.64
C PRO A 274 9.33 17.67 12.95
N GLY A 275 9.86 17.20 14.09
CA GLY A 275 9.29 17.46 15.41
C GLY A 275 8.09 16.57 15.77
N THR A 276 7.84 15.52 14.98
CA THR A 276 6.80 14.53 15.29
C THR A 276 7.32 13.47 16.26
N GLU A 277 6.55 13.20 17.30
CA GLU A 277 6.62 12.01 18.13
C GLU A 277 5.18 11.57 18.46
N LEU A 278 4.61 10.70 17.62
CA LEU A 278 3.19 10.37 17.62
C LEU A 278 2.96 8.87 17.81
N THR A 279 2.17 8.52 18.82
CA THR A 279 1.66 7.17 19.03
C THR A 279 0.18 7.12 18.69
N ARG A 280 -0.25 6.11 17.94
CA ARG A 280 -1.67 5.80 17.76
C ARG A 280 -1.97 4.38 18.24
N LEU A 281 -3.05 4.25 18.99
CA LEU A 281 -3.55 2.98 19.53
C LEU A 281 -4.95 2.76 19.01
N GLY A 282 -5.22 1.59 18.45
CA GLY A 282 -6.54 1.26 17.96
C GLY A 282 -6.89 -0.21 18.12
N ALA A 283 -8.17 -0.48 18.09
CA ALA A 283 -8.72 -1.83 18.15
C ALA A 283 -10.06 -1.88 17.40
N GLY A 284 -10.47 -3.09 17.06
CA GLY A 284 -11.77 -3.30 16.43
C GLY A 284 -12.19 -4.74 16.32
N ILE A 285 -13.41 -4.89 15.82
CA ILE A 285 -14.02 -6.17 15.49
C ILE A 285 -14.48 -6.13 14.04
N GLU A 286 -14.26 -7.22 13.35
CA GLU A 286 -14.76 -7.48 12.00
C GLU A 286 -15.63 -8.72 12.00
N VAL A 287 -16.76 -8.65 11.31
CA VAL A 287 -17.69 -9.76 11.14
C VAL A 287 -17.84 -10.07 9.66
N PHE A 288 -17.67 -11.34 9.32
CA PHE A 288 -17.75 -11.86 7.95
C PHE A 288 -19.00 -12.75 7.82
N PRO A 289 -20.14 -12.21 7.37
CA PRO A 289 -21.39 -12.95 7.36
C PRO A 289 -21.45 -14.07 6.32
N LEU A 290 -20.66 -13.97 5.25
CA LEU A 290 -20.65 -14.96 4.16
C LEU A 290 -19.72 -16.14 4.52
N LYS A 291 -20.16 -17.37 4.20
CA LYS A 291 -19.34 -18.59 4.37
C LYS A 291 -18.37 -18.75 3.20
N ASP A 292 -18.88 -18.61 1.98
CA ASP A 292 -18.11 -18.65 0.77
C ASP A 292 -17.64 -17.22 0.47
N ASN A 293 -16.42 -17.02 0.00
CA ASN A 293 -15.87 -15.70 -0.28
C ASN A 293 -15.99 -14.72 0.88
N ARG A 294 -15.50 -15.13 2.05
CA ARG A 294 -15.54 -14.39 3.32
C ARG A 294 -15.29 -12.90 3.17
N ASN A 295 -14.31 -12.51 2.34
CA ASN A 295 -13.88 -11.12 2.16
C ASN A 295 -14.81 -10.29 1.26
N ASP A 296 -15.84 -10.89 0.67
CA ASP A 296 -16.77 -10.14 -0.20
C ASP A 296 -17.72 -9.25 0.59
N LEU A 297 -18.00 -9.59 1.86
CA LEU A 297 -18.79 -8.77 2.76
C LEU A 297 -18.20 -8.76 4.16
N ARG A 298 -17.85 -7.58 4.67
CA ARG A 298 -17.32 -7.37 6.02
C ARG A 298 -18.05 -6.23 6.70
N LEU A 299 -18.57 -6.48 7.91
CA LEU A 299 -19.04 -5.46 8.83
C LEU A 299 -17.94 -5.17 9.84
N HIS A 300 -17.79 -3.93 10.28
CA HIS A 300 -16.77 -3.58 11.25
C HIS A 300 -17.23 -2.53 12.26
N LEU A 301 -16.62 -2.61 13.43
CA LEU A 301 -16.58 -1.57 14.45
C LEU A 301 -15.12 -1.37 14.83
N ALA A 302 -14.61 -0.16 14.74
CA ALA A 302 -13.20 0.15 14.98
C ALA A 302 -13.06 1.52 15.66
N GLY A 303 -11.97 1.70 16.39
CA GLY A 303 -11.61 2.98 16.97
C GLY A 303 -10.12 3.13 17.13
N HIS A 304 -9.63 4.36 17.10
CA HIS A 304 -8.24 4.67 17.42
C HIS A 304 -8.11 6.03 18.09
N TYR A 305 -7.06 6.16 18.88
CA TYR A 305 -6.70 7.38 19.60
C TYR A 305 -5.23 7.74 19.37
N SER A 306 -4.95 9.04 19.26
CA SER A 306 -3.62 9.59 19.00
C SER A 306 -3.05 10.27 20.23
N LEU A 307 -1.75 10.02 20.54
CA LEU A 307 -1.00 10.54 21.68
C LEU A 307 0.35 11.08 21.21
N GLY A 308 0.86 12.13 21.84
CA GLY A 308 2.21 12.64 21.58
C GLY A 308 2.23 14.08 21.12
N ASP A 309 3.20 14.42 20.27
CA ASP A 309 3.42 15.76 19.77
C ASP A 309 3.58 15.76 18.24
N THR A 310 2.98 16.75 17.58
CA THR A 310 3.10 16.93 16.13
C THR A 310 3.10 18.42 15.78
N PRO A 311 3.73 18.81 14.65
CA PRO A 311 3.57 20.16 14.14
C PRO A 311 2.09 20.47 13.84
N ALA A 312 1.65 21.69 14.08
CA ALA A 312 0.27 22.12 13.85
C ALA A 312 -0.21 21.96 12.38
N THR A 313 0.75 21.88 11.44
CA THR A 313 0.49 21.67 10.01
C THR A 313 0.27 20.18 9.64
N TYR A 314 0.53 19.26 10.55
CA TYR A 314 0.35 17.85 10.30
C TYR A 314 -1.14 17.46 10.40
N ALA A 315 -1.61 16.66 9.45
CA ALA A 315 -3.02 16.28 9.39
C ALA A 315 -3.47 15.40 10.58
N VAL A 316 -2.54 14.66 11.18
CA VAL A 316 -2.81 13.85 12.38
C VAL A 316 -2.28 14.59 13.59
N GLN A 317 -3.19 15.00 14.47
CA GLN A 317 -2.86 15.69 15.71
C GLN A 317 -2.94 14.75 16.92
N PRO A 318 -2.25 15.05 18.04
CA PRO A 318 -2.46 14.34 19.29
C PRO A 318 -3.87 14.57 19.82
N LYS A 319 -4.34 13.67 20.72
CA LYS A 319 -5.65 13.67 21.35
C LYS A 319 -6.85 13.56 20.39
N GLN A 320 -6.62 13.05 19.18
CA GLN A 320 -7.69 12.70 18.25
C GLN A 320 -8.25 11.31 18.56
N LEU A 321 -9.57 11.20 18.71
CA LEU A 321 -10.31 9.94 18.82
C LEU A 321 -11.19 9.78 17.59
N MET A 322 -11.05 8.67 16.89
CA MET A 322 -11.97 8.26 15.83
C MET A 322 -12.65 6.95 16.18
N LEU A 323 -13.96 6.92 16.06
CA LEU A 323 -14.79 5.71 16.18
C LEU A 323 -15.52 5.50 14.86
N THR A 324 -15.50 4.29 14.32
CA THR A 324 -16.17 3.96 13.06
C THR A 324 -16.96 2.67 13.16
N ALA A 325 -18.13 2.65 12.52
CA ALA A 325 -18.89 1.44 12.23
C ALA A 325 -19.24 1.45 10.74
N GLY A 326 -19.03 0.36 10.04
CA GLY A 326 -19.24 0.40 8.60
C GLY A 326 -19.30 -0.96 7.92
N ILE A 327 -19.35 -0.89 6.59
CA ILE A 327 -19.44 -2.03 5.70
C ILE A 327 -18.39 -1.92 4.60
N THR A 328 -17.69 -3.02 4.35
CA THR A 328 -16.86 -3.22 3.15
C THR A 328 -17.52 -4.29 2.31
N TRP A 329 -17.70 -4.00 1.03
CA TRP A 329 -18.35 -4.89 0.08
C TRP A 329 -17.52 -5.00 -1.19
N ARG A 330 -17.28 -6.25 -1.63
CA ARG A 330 -16.58 -6.58 -2.87
C ARG A 330 -17.51 -7.41 -3.76
N MET A 331 -18.02 -6.81 -4.80
CA MET A 331 -18.92 -7.45 -5.75
C MET A 331 -18.13 -8.09 -6.89
N ASP A 332 -18.26 -9.39 -7.07
CA ASP A 332 -17.71 -10.10 -8.23
C ASP A 332 -18.63 -9.90 -9.46
N LEU A 333 -18.34 -8.84 -10.23
CA LEU A 333 -19.09 -8.53 -11.45
C LEU A 333 -18.91 -9.60 -12.54
N LEU A 334 -17.74 -10.25 -12.57
CA LEU A 334 -17.47 -11.32 -13.54
C LEU A 334 -18.34 -12.56 -13.26
N GLY A 335 -18.49 -12.93 -11.98
CA GLY A 335 -19.39 -13.99 -11.56
C GLY A 335 -20.84 -13.70 -11.94
N LEU A 336 -21.31 -12.47 -11.68
CA LEU A 336 -22.67 -12.05 -12.04
C LEU A 336 -22.92 -12.11 -13.55
N LEU A 337 -21.97 -11.69 -14.38
CA LEU A 337 -22.09 -11.73 -15.85
C LEU A 337 -22.14 -13.15 -16.42
N LYS A 338 -21.62 -14.15 -15.73
CA LYS A 338 -21.66 -15.56 -16.15
C LYS A 338 -23.02 -16.23 -15.87
N HIS A 339 -23.85 -15.61 -15.05
CA HIS A 339 -25.20 -16.08 -14.69
C HIS A 339 -26.32 -15.34 -15.42
N LEU A 340 -25.99 -14.35 -16.25
CA LEU A 340 -26.89 -13.67 -17.19
C LEU A 340 -26.83 -14.33 -18.57
#